data_b7d154d0529b9607a2acb00ca16ece7d
#
_entry.id   b7d154d0529b9607a2acb00ca16ece7d
#
_cell.length_a   1.000
_cell.length_b   1.000
_cell.length_c   1.000
_cell.angle_alpha   90.00
_cell.angle_beta   90.00
_cell.angle_gamma   90.00
#
_symmetry.space_group_name_H-M   'P 1'
#
loop_
_entity.id
_entity.type
_entity.pdbx_description
1 polymer ?
#
loop_
_entity_poly.entity_id
_entity_poly.type
_entity_poly.pdbx_seq_one_letter_code
_entity_poly.pdbx_strand_id
1 'polypeptide(L)'
;MKYDYKVTAAGRVNIIGEHVDYCGGKVFPAALSMKNTVLVKANCDDRINLSWTTTDFTISLDINELEKYAGVKYANYIAGCALIWKNAGHKLLGCDMLQDCKVPFGSGLSSSAAIEVSTLAAFATIAGEKIDKKEIALLAQKAEREYAKVNCGIMDQYASANGLKDHALLLDCKKIEHEYVPFDLGGYTLVIANCNKPHNLVESKYNERRSETEEALAGLKTVLKVDCLAEVSPEQFEKYKYLLGEKVADRAEHVIYECARVNEAVDAMKKGDTETLGKLLNESHASLKNKYEVTGKELDCLAETAQSFPGCVGSRMTGAGFGGCTVSIVDKNAVKDFEKFVGEKYEKTIGYPATFYEASIGDGITIEKI
;
A
#
# COMPACT_ATOMS: atom_id res chain seq x y z
N MET A 1 0.47 28.88 15.69
CA MET A 1 -0.30 29.20 14.46
C MET A 1 -1.66 28.55 14.62
N LYS A 2 -2.78 29.19 14.29
CA LYS A 2 -4.12 28.57 14.37
C LYS A 2 -4.47 28.05 12.97
N TYR A 3 -4.90 26.76 12.89
CA TYR A 3 -5.39 26.14 11.67
C TYR A 3 -6.90 26.05 11.69
N ASP A 4 -7.54 25.87 10.53
CA ASP A 4 -8.99 25.83 10.39
C ASP A 4 -9.51 24.40 10.25
N TYR A 5 -8.69 23.49 9.69
CA TYR A 5 -9.06 22.10 9.45
C TYR A 5 -7.95 21.14 9.82
N LYS A 6 -8.39 19.98 10.29
CA LYS A 6 -7.58 18.77 10.45
C LYS A 6 -8.08 17.73 9.46
N VAL A 7 -7.21 17.32 8.56
CA VAL A 7 -7.48 16.31 7.53
C VAL A 7 -6.55 15.13 7.77
N THR A 8 -7.09 13.91 7.73
CA THR A 8 -6.28 12.71 7.90
C THR A 8 -6.49 11.74 6.75
N ALA A 9 -5.44 10.96 6.44
CA ALA A 9 -5.54 9.79 5.58
C ALA A 9 -4.67 8.66 6.16
N ALA A 10 -5.09 7.43 5.96
CA ALA A 10 -4.49 6.26 6.58
C ALA A 10 -3.30 5.70 5.79
N GLY A 11 -2.35 5.07 6.48
CA GLY A 11 -1.54 4.02 5.87
C GLY A 11 -2.40 2.80 5.57
N ARG A 12 -1.83 1.80 4.87
CA ARG A 12 -2.56 0.57 4.57
C ARG A 12 -1.70 -0.66 4.83
N VAL A 13 -2.36 -1.76 5.14
CA VAL A 13 -1.82 -3.10 4.97
C VAL A 13 -2.58 -3.79 3.85
N ASN A 14 -1.91 -4.56 3.01
CA ASN A 14 -2.61 -5.45 2.10
C ASN A 14 -2.65 -6.85 2.71
N ILE A 15 -3.86 -7.36 2.94
CA ILE A 15 -4.06 -8.68 3.55
C ILE A 15 -3.57 -9.75 2.59
N ILE A 16 -3.98 -9.67 1.30
CA ILE A 16 -3.54 -10.56 0.23
C ILE A 16 -3.78 -9.89 -1.14
N GLY A 17 -3.04 -10.31 -2.18
CA GLY A 17 -3.14 -9.76 -3.52
C GLY A 17 -1.98 -8.81 -3.86
N GLU A 18 -0.75 -9.17 -3.48
CA GLU A 18 0.41 -8.37 -3.83
C GLU A 18 0.79 -8.49 -5.30
N HIS A 19 1.21 -7.36 -5.89
CA HIS A 19 1.67 -7.26 -7.27
C HIS A 19 0.63 -7.61 -8.35
N VAL A 20 -0.67 -7.60 -8.00
CA VAL A 20 -1.74 -7.86 -8.99
C VAL A 20 -2.55 -6.61 -9.37
N ASP A 21 -2.42 -5.51 -8.63
CA ASP A 21 -3.17 -4.26 -8.85
C ASP A 21 -2.84 -3.60 -10.20
N TYR A 22 -1.58 -3.54 -10.59
CA TYR A 22 -1.18 -3.03 -11.90
C TYR A 22 -1.38 -4.06 -13.05
N CYS A 23 -1.75 -5.30 -12.70
CA CYS A 23 -2.15 -6.34 -13.63
C CYS A 23 -3.67 -6.46 -13.80
N GLY A 24 -4.44 -5.50 -13.27
CA GLY A 24 -5.90 -5.46 -13.32
C GLY A 24 -6.60 -6.45 -12.37
N GLY A 25 -5.86 -7.01 -11.42
CA GLY A 25 -6.38 -7.95 -10.43
C GLY A 25 -7.16 -7.29 -9.31
N LYS A 26 -7.80 -8.14 -8.50
CA LYS A 26 -8.40 -7.73 -7.24
C LYS A 26 -7.39 -7.81 -6.11
N VAL A 27 -7.44 -6.85 -5.20
CA VAL A 27 -6.61 -6.78 -3.99
C VAL A 27 -7.49 -6.67 -2.75
N PHE A 28 -6.96 -7.04 -1.60
CA PHE A 28 -7.74 -7.03 -0.35
C PHE A 28 -7.05 -6.21 0.75
N PRO A 29 -6.83 -4.89 0.54
CA PRO A 29 -6.22 -4.02 1.53
C PRO A 29 -7.19 -3.59 2.62
N ALA A 30 -6.60 -3.17 3.76
CA ALA A 30 -7.30 -2.49 4.83
C ALA A 30 -6.54 -1.22 5.24
N ALA A 31 -7.28 -0.14 5.51
CA ALA A 31 -6.71 1.10 6.04
C ALA A 31 -6.30 0.90 7.50
N LEU A 32 -5.12 1.38 7.87
CA LEU A 32 -4.61 1.29 9.22
C LEU A 32 -5.09 2.46 10.10
N SER A 33 -5.08 2.26 11.40
CA SER A 33 -5.26 3.38 12.36
C SER A 33 -4.09 4.36 12.36
N MET A 34 -2.93 3.96 11.87
CA MET A 34 -1.78 4.83 11.64
C MET A 34 -2.05 5.75 10.45
N LYS A 35 -1.99 7.07 10.69
CA LYS A 35 -2.40 8.09 9.72
C LYS A 35 -1.34 9.15 9.49
N ASN A 36 -1.42 9.80 8.34
CA ASN A 36 -0.90 11.14 8.17
C ASN A 36 -1.97 12.15 8.53
N THR A 37 -1.62 13.14 9.34
CA THR A 37 -2.49 14.25 9.74
C THR A 37 -1.98 15.54 9.12
N VAL A 38 -2.87 16.27 8.48
CA VAL A 38 -2.62 17.60 7.91
C VAL A 38 -3.43 18.62 8.67
N LEU A 39 -2.78 19.54 9.36
CA LEU A 39 -3.43 20.75 9.83
C LEU A 39 -3.26 21.83 8.76
N VAL A 40 -4.36 22.44 8.32
CA VAL A 40 -4.34 23.37 7.18
C VAL A 40 -5.25 24.57 7.40
N LYS A 41 -4.83 25.72 6.87
CA LYS A 41 -5.66 26.89 6.64
C LYS A 41 -5.28 27.58 5.34
N ALA A 42 -6.24 28.17 4.63
CA ALA A 42 -5.92 29.03 3.50
C ALA A 42 -5.18 30.29 3.97
N ASN A 43 -4.24 30.77 3.17
CA ASN A 43 -3.59 32.06 3.34
C ASN A 43 -3.94 32.98 2.16
N CYS A 44 -3.47 34.20 2.20
CA CYS A 44 -3.73 35.19 1.12
C CYS A 44 -2.60 35.24 0.10
N ASP A 45 -1.66 34.28 0.15
CA ASP A 45 -0.48 34.25 -0.70
C ASP A 45 -0.61 33.17 -1.77
N ASP A 46 0.17 33.26 -2.85
CA ASP A 46 0.32 32.20 -3.85
C ASP A 46 1.40 31.19 -3.42
N ARG A 47 1.37 30.77 -2.15
CA ARG A 47 2.39 29.89 -1.57
C ARG A 47 1.78 28.83 -0.66
N ILE A 48 2.39 27.64 -0.71
CA ILE A 48 2.14 26.57 0.29
C ILE A 48 3.30 26.62 1.29
N ASN A 49 3.03 27.10 2.49
CA ASN A 49 4.00 27.11 3.59
C ASN A 49 3.92 25.78 4.33
N LEU A 50 4.86 24.89 4.05
CA LEU A 50 4.90 23.52 4.57
C LEU A 50 5.84 23.40 5.75
N SER A 51 5.38 22.73 6.81
CA SER A 51 6.16 22.31 7.96
C SER A 51 5.80 20.88 8.40
N TRP A 52 6.68 20.25 9.20
CA TRP A 52 6.51 18.88 9.67
C TRP A 52 6.72 18.83 11.19
N THR A 53 5.98 17.94 11.89
CA THR A 53 6.18 17.72 13.33
C THR A 53 7.39 16.85 13.64
N THR A 54 7.84 16.04 12.69
CA THR A 54 8.91 15.03 12.85
C THR A 54 10.29 15.55 12.51
N THR A 55 10.40 16.78 12.02
CA THR A 55 11.66 17.40 11.59
C THR A 55 11.52 18.94 11.62
N ASP A 56 12.64 19.64 11.76
CA ASP A 56 12.69 21.10 11.67
C ASP A 56 12.58 21.62 10.20
N PHE A 57 12.31 20.74 9.24
CA PHE A 57 12.19 21.09 7.83
C PHE A 57 10.97 21.99 7.62
N THR A 58 11.22 23.16 7.01
CA THR A 58 10.18 24.09 6.56
C THR A 58 10.53 24.58 5.16
N ILE A 59 9.50 24.72 4.33
CA ILE A 59 9.67 25.25 2.96
C ILE A 59 8.42 25.99 2.53
N SER A 60 8.60 27.02 1.68
CA SER A 60 7.50 27.76 1.06
C SER A 60 7.51 27.47 -0.45
N LEU A 61 6.50 26.74 -0.93
CA LEU A 61 6.35 26.35 -2.33
C LEU A 61 5.55 27.41 -3.08
N ASP A 62 6.09 27.90 -4.19
CA ASP A 62 5.36 28.78 -5.09
C ASP A 62 4.41 27.96 -5.97
N ILE A 63 3.10 28.24 -5.91
CA ILE A 63 2.08 27.49 -6.66
C ILE A 63 2.16 27.67 -8.18
N ASN A 64 2.95 28.65 -8.65
CA ASN A 64 3.19 28.92 -10.06
C ASN A 64 4.45 28.25 -10.61
N GLU A 65 5.28 27.65 -9.74
CA GLU A 65 6.56 27.03 -10.11
C GLU A 65 6.79 25.67 -9.44
N LEU A 66 5.74 24.85 -9.39
CA LEU A 66 5.75 23.60 -8.61
C LEU A 66 6.74 22.55 -9.12
N GLU A 67 7.08 22.58 -10.42
CA GLU A 67 8.00 21.64 -11.04
C GLU A 67 9.42 21.71 -10.46
N LYS A 68 9.84 22.88 -9.99
CA LYS A 68 11.18 23.07 -9.41
C LYS A 68 11.41 22.37 -8.07
N TYR A 69 10.34 21.89 -7.44
CA TYR A 69 10.43 21.18 -6.17
C TYR A 69 10.49 19.65 -6.33
N ALA A 70 10.58 19.15 -7.56
CA ALA A 70 10.76 17.72 -7.82
C ALA A 70 12.05 17.21 -7.16
N GLY A 71 11.94 16.12 -6.41
CA GLY A 71 13.07 15.53 -5.67
C GLY A 71 13.45 16.26 -4.37
N VAL A 72 12.78 17.37 -4.01
CA VAL A 72 13.04 18.04 -2.73
C VAL A 72 12.44 17.21 -1.60
N LYS A 73 13.32 16.66 -0.76
CA LYS A 73 12.92 15.81 0.38
C LYS A 73 11.85 16.50 1.24
N TYR A 74 10.84 15.76 1.67
CA TYR A 74 9.67 16.22 2.44
C TYR A 74 8.69 17.14 1.70
N ALA A 75 9.04 17.69 0.56
CA ALA A 75 8.16 18.54 -0.25
C ALA A 75 7.69 17.86 -1.54
N ASN A 76 8.42 16.87 -2.04
CA ASN A 76 8.21 16.22 -3.32
C ASN A 76 6.74 15.76 -3.54
N TYR A 77 6.18 15.01 -2.60
CA TYR A 77 4.80 14.52 -2.70
C TYR A 77 3.76 15.64 -2.64
N ILE A 78 3.98 16.64 -1.79
CA ILE A 78 3.06 17.79 -1.65
C ILE A 78 3.06 18.66 -2.90
N ALA A 79 4.25 18.97 -3.43
CA ALA A 79 4.39 19.73 -4.67
C ALA A 79 3.79 18.96 -5.87
N GLY A 80 4.01 17.65 -5.94
CA GLY A 80 3.39 16.78 -6.95
C GLY A 80 1.86 16.80 -6.86
N CYS A 81 1.31 16.66 -5.67
CA CYS A 81 -0.14 16.75 -5.44
C CYS A 81 -0.70 18.11 -5.86
N ALA A 82 -0.01 19.21 -5.51
CA ALA A 82 -0.44 20.56 -5.87
C ALA A 82 -0.42 20.78 -7.39
N LEU A 83 0.62 20.30 -8.08
CA LEU A 83 0.73 20.38 -9.54
C LEU A 83 -0.39 19.59 -10.24
N ILE A 84 -0.59 18.33 -9.82
CA ILE A 84 -1.62 17.46 -10.41
C ILE A 84 -3.03 18.00 -10.12
N TRP A 85 -3.30 18.50 -8.91
CA TRP A 85 -4.56 19.14 -8.53
C TRP A 85 -4.88 20.31 -9.43
N LYS A 86 -3.92 21.24 -9.59
CA LYS A 86 -4.05 22.41 -10.48
C LYS A 86 -4.28 22.00 -11.93
N ASN A 87 -3.52 21.02 -12.44
CA ASN A 87 -3.63 20.54 -13.82
C ASN A 87 -4.95 19.78 -14.11
N ALA A 88 -5.59 19.23 -13.09
CA ALA A 88 -6.92 18.62 -13.18
C ALA A 88 -8.05 19.67 -13.23
N GLY A 89 -7.74 20.95 -13.09
CA GLY A 89 -8.69 22.06 -13.16
C GLY A 89 -9.31 22.47 -11.83
N HIS A 90 -8.84 21.91 -10.72
CA HIS A 90 -9.29 22.26 -9.38
C HIS A 90 -8.65 23.57 -8.90
N LYS A 91 -9.33 24.21 -7.95
CA LYS A 91 -8.87 25.45 -7.36
C LYS A 91 -7.74 25.16 -6.33
N LEU A 92 -6.52 25.52 -6.68
CA LEU A 92 -5.39 25.50 -5.74
C LEU A 92 -5.27 26.86 -5.05
N LEU A 93 -5.38 26.86 -3.72
CA LEU A 93 -5.18 28.06 -2.88
C LEU A 93 -3.82 27.95 -2.17
N GLY A 94 -3.18 29.10 -1.96
CA GLY A 94 -2.08 29.18 -1.01
C GLY A 94 -2.56 28.80 0.39
N CYS A 95 -1.71 28.13 1.16
CA CYS A 95 -2.07 27.65 2.48
C CYS A 95 -0.86 27.49 3.41
N ASP A 96 -1.14 27.58 4.72
CA ASP A 96 -0.20 27.11 5.73
C ASP A 96 -0.57 25.67 6.10
N MET A 97 0.40 24.76 6.03
CA MET A 97 0.22 23.32 6.18
C MET A 97 1.24 22.73 7.16
N LEU A 98 0.75 22.01 8.17
CA LEU A 98 1.57 21.21 9.07
C LEU A 98 1.26 19.73 8.86
N GLN A 99 2.28 18.96 8.53
CA GLN A 99 2.21 17.51 8.34
C GLN A 99 2.68 16.77 9.61
N ASP A 100 1.91 15.77 10.03
CA ASP A 100 2.25 14.84 11.12
C ASP A 100 2.00 13.40 10.68
N CYS A 101 3.03 12.73 10.16
CA CYS A 101 2.92 11.37 9.66
C CYS A 101 3.30 10.35 10.74
N LYS A 102 2.32 9.53 11.16
CA LYS A 102 2.52 8.40 12.07
C LYS A 102 2.69 7.07 11.35
N VAL A 103 2.55 7.05 10.02
CA VAL A 103 2.86 5.88 9.21
C VAL A 103 4.38 5.78 9.06
N PRO A 104 5.01 4.67 9.46
CA PRO A 104 6.46 4.54 9.37
C PRO A 104 6.97 4.69 7.95
N PHE A 105 7.93 5.59 7.74
CA PHE A 105 8.53 5.81 6.41
C PHE A 105 9.33 4.58 5.96
N GLY A 106 9.23 4.23 4.68
CA GLY A 106 9.99 3.12 4.09
C GLY A 106 9.60 1.73 4.61
N SER A 107 8.51 1.61 5.35
CA SER A 107 8.04 0.34 5.91
C SER A 107 7.19 -0.50 4.96
N GLY A 108 6.83 0.01 3.79
CA GLY A 108 5.85 -0.64 2.91
C GLY A 108 4.40 -0.51 3.37
N LEU A 109 4.11 0.36 4.37
CA LEU A 109 2.75 0.64 4.87
C LEU A 109 2.12 1.88 4.23
N SER A 110 2.65 2.34 3.10
CA SER A 110 2.13 3.42 2.26
C SER A 110 2.08 4.79 2.92
N SER A 111 3.19 5.20 3.54
CA SER A 111 3.31 6.57 4.05
C SER A 111 3.20 7.62 2.93
N SER A 112 3.72 7.37 1.72
CA SER A 112 3.58 8.25 0.54
C SER A 112 2.11 8.46 0.19
N ALA A 113 1.35 7.39 0.02
CA ALA A 113 -0.08 7.47 -0.30
C ALA A 113 -0.88 8.20 0.80
N ALA A 114 -0.57 7.96 2.08
CA ALA A 114 -1.22 8.68 3.18
C ALA A 114 -0.96 10.20 3.14
N ILE A 115 0.28 10.60 2.78
CA ILE A 115 0.67 12.01 2.61
C ILE A 115 -0.04 12.60 1.39
N GLU A 116 -0.01 11.94 0.24
CA GLU A 116 -0.64 12.41 -1.00
C GLU A 116 -2.14 12.58 -0.84
N VAL A 117 -2.83 11.55 -0.36
CA VAL A 117 -4.28 11.54 -0.18
C VAL A 117 -4.74 12.60 0.81
N SER A 118 -4.09 12.74 1.98
CA SER A 118 -4.44 13.77 2.95
C SER A 118 -4.14 15.18 2.45
N THR A 119 -3.08 15.37 1.65
CA THR A 119 -2.73 16.66 1.04
C THR A 119 -3.79 17.08 0.02
N LEU A 120 -4.19 16.21 -0.90
CA LEU A 120 -5.24 16.49 -1.88
C LEU A 120 -6.59 16.76 -1.20
N ALA A 121 -6.95 15.96 -0.19
CA ALA A 121 -8.15 16.20 0.60
C ALA A 121 -8.09 17.55 1.36
N ALA A 122 -6.92 17.97 1.82
CA ALA A 122 -6.73 19.28 2.43
C ALA A 122 -6.93 20.43 1.41
N PHE A 123 -6.40 20.30 0.18
CA PHE A 123 -6.61 21.29 -0.88
C PHE A 123 -8.10 21.41 -1.23
N ALA A 124 -8.79 20.29 -1.42
CA ALA A 124 -10.24 20.29 -1.67
C ALA A 124 -11.00 20.98 -0.52
N THR A 125 -10.64 20.65 0.73
CA THR A 125 -11.32 21.20 1.94
C THR A 125 -11.20 22.71 2.02
N ILE A 126 -9.99 23.28 1.86
CA ILE A 126 -9.81 24.75 1.94
C ILE A 126 -10.39 25.48 0.73
N ALA A 127 -10.46 24.83 -0.44
CA ALA A 127 -11.12 25.38 -1.63
C ALA A 127 -12.65 25.32 -1.55
N GLY A 128 -13.22 24.61 -0.58
CA GLY A 128 -14.66 24.38 -0.45
C GLY A 128 -15.23 23.45 -1.52
N GLU A 129 -14.38 22.61 -2.11
CA GLU A 129 -14.78 21.63 -3.12
C GLU A 129 -15.29 20.34 -2.47
N LYS A 130 -16.17 19.62 -3.20
CA LYS A 130 -16.67 18.32 -2.75
C LYS A 130 -15.55 17.29 -2.78
N ILE A 131 -15.41 16.51 -1.71
CA ILE A 131 -14.47 15.41 -1.64
C ILE A 131 -15.05 14.20 -2.35
N ASP A 132 -14.46 13.84 -3.49
CA ASP A 132 -14.62 12.53 -4.12
C ASP A 132 -13.39 11.67 -3.81
N LYS A 133 -13.58 10.68 -2.94
CA LYS A 133 -12.47 9.82 -2.47
C LYS A 133 -11.83 9.01 -3.59
N LYS A 134 -12.60 8.61 -4.62
CA LYS A 134 -12.08 7.91 -5.80
C LYS A 134 -11.21 8.84 -6.64
N GLU A 135 -11.68 10.06 -6.89
CA GLU A 135 -10.92 11.08 -7.62
C GLU A 135 -9.61 11.43 -6.88
N ILE A 136 -9.69 11.68 -5.57
CA ILE A 136 -8.51 11.94 -4.74
C ILE A 136 -7.48 10.81 -4.86
N ALA A 137 -7.90 9.54 -4.82
CA ALA A 137 -7.00 8.40 -4.97
C ALA A 137 -6.34 8.36 -6.36
N LEU A 138 -7.08 8.66 -7.42
CA LEU A 138 -6.55 8.71 -8.80
C LEU A 138 -5.56 9.86 -8.99
N LEU A 139 -5.87 11.04 -8.45
CA LEU A 139 -4.95 12.19 -8.51
C LEU A 139 -3.68 11.96 -7.68
N ALA A 140 -3.80 11.30 -6.52
CA ALA A 140 -2.66 10.90 -5.70
C ALA A 140 -1.75 9.92 -6.44
N GLN A 141 -2.32 8.86 -7.05
CA GLN A 141 -1.56 7.94 -7.89
C GLN A 141 -0.86 8.65 -9.06
N LYS A 142 -1.56 9.59 -9.69
CA LYS A 142 -0.99 10.38 -10.78
C LYS A 142 0.18 11.23 -10.31
N ALA A 143 0.09 11.83 -9.12
CA ALA A 143 1.19 12.59 -8.52
C ALA A 143 2.41 11.69 -8.23
N GLU A 144 2.21 10.50 -7.68
CA GLU A 144 3.29 9.55 -7.43
C GLU A 144 3.96 9.08 -8.73
N ARG A 145 3.19 8.79 -9.78
CA ARG A 145 3.71 8.34 -11.08
C ARG A 145 4.39 9.46 -11.88
N GLU A 146 3.73 10.59 -12.03
CA GLU A 146 4.19 11.63 -12.96
C GLU A 146 5.20 12.57 -12.32
N TYR A 147 5.10 12.82 -11.01
CA TYR A 147 5.97 13.74 -10.31
C TYR A 147 7.07 13.04 -9.51
N ALA A 148 6.72 12.10 -8.65
CA ALA A 148 7.68 11.33 -7.85
C ALA A 148 8.36 10.20 -8.64
N LYS A 149 7.87 9.86 -9.86
CA LYS A 149 8.44 8.86 -10.80
C LYS A 149 8.38 7.42 -10.31
N VAL A 150 7.47 7.09 -9.39
CA VAL A 150 7.20 5.72 -8.94
C VAL A 150 6.02 5.15 -9.71
N ASN A 151 6.23 4.09 -10.48
CA ASN A 151 5.21 3.51 -11.36
C ASN A 151 4.24 2.57 -10.61
N CYS A 152 3.65 3.06 -9.51
CA CYS A 152 2.79 2.29 -8.60
C CYS A 152 1.43 1.88 -9.23
N GLY A 153 0.77 0.86 -8.63
CA GLY A 153 -0.65 0.55 -8.83
C GLY A 153 -1.56 1.54 -8.11
N ILE A 154 -2.87 1.26 -8.06
CA ILE A 154 -3.85 2.16 -7.44
C ILE A 154 -4.15 1.78 -5.97
N MET A 155 -3.77 0.58 -5.55
CA MET A 155 -4.17 -0.02 -4.27
C MET A 155 -3.91 0.89 -3.07
N ASP A 156 -2.73 1.48 -3.00
CA ASP A 156 -2.24 2.22 -1.84
C ASP A 156 -3.06 3.50 -1.60
N GLN A 157 -3.19 4.32 -2.64
CA GLN A 157 -3.95 5.57 -2.56
C GLN A 157 -5.45 5.29 -2.40
N TYR A 158 -5.95 4.24 -3.05
CA TYR A 158 -7.37 3.89 -2.95
C TYR A 158 -7.74 3.42 -1.54
N ALA A 159 -6.94 2.54 -0.94
CA ALA A 159 -7.14 2.08 0.43
C ALA A 159 -6.99 3.22 1.44
N SER A 160 -5.99 4.09 1.27
CA SER A 160 -5.78 5.27 2.09
C SER A 160 -6.98 6.24 2.06
N ALA A 161 -7.60 6.41 0.90
CA ALA A 161 -8.73 7.32 0.74
C ALA A 161 -10.06 6.71 1.20
N ASN A 162 -10.33 5.47 0.81
CA ASN A 162 -11.65 4.83 0.94
C ASN A 162 -11.79 3.91 2.15
N GLY A 163 -10.75 3.72 2.97
CA GLY A 163 -10.81 2.87 4.14
C GLY A 163 -12.03 3.12 5.03
N LEU A 164 -12.55 2.06 5.63
CA LEU A 164 -13.65 2.06 6.59
C LEU A 164 -13.22 1.25 7.81
N LYS A 165 -13.44 1.83 8.99
CA LYS A 165 -13.12 1.16 10.25
C LYS A 165 -13.73 -0.24 10.30
N ASP A 166 -12.98 -1.20 10.80
CA ASP A 166 -13.35 -2.61 10.94
C ASP A 166 -13.75 -3.31 9.61
N HIS A 167 -13.31 -2.77 8.45
CA HIS A 167 -13.52 -3.38 7.13
C HIS A 167 -12.25 -3.38 6.30
N ALA A 168 -12.07 -4.44 5.52
CA ALA A 168 -11.15 -4.47 4.40
C ALA A 168 -11.89 -4.13 3.09
N LEU A 169 -11.14 -3.75 2.06
CA LEU A 169 -11.69 -3.42 0.74
C LEU A 169 -11.34 -4.54 -0.24
N LEU A 170 -12.35 -5.22 -0.79
CA LEU A 170 -12.13 -5.99 -2.00
C LEU A 170 -12.15 -5.01 -3.19
N LEU A 171 -10.98 -4.55 -3.60
CA LEU A 171 -10.83 -3.58 -4.68
C LEU A 171 -10.57 -4.29 -6.02
N ASP A 172 -11.45 -4.08 -6.99
CA ASP A 172 -11.23 -4.42 -8.40
C ASP A 172 -10.41 -3.31 -9.06
N CYS A 173 -9.13 -3.56 -9.30
CA CYS A 173 -8.21 -2.54 -9.83
C CYS A 173 -8.42 -2.24 -11.32
N LYS A 174 -9.12 -3.10 -12.06
CA LYS A 174 -9.49 -2.85 -13.47
C LYS A 174 -10.66 -1.86 -13.55
N LYS A 175 -11.69 -2.06 -12.71
CA LYS A 175 -12.90 -1.20 -12.70
C LYS A 175 -12.77 0.00 -11.79
N ILE A 176 -11.83 -0.04 -10.85
CA ILE A 176 -11.68 0.94 -9.76
C ILE A 176 -12.99 1.06 -8.97
N GLU A 177 -13.45 -0.09 -8.49
CA GLU A 177 -14.64 -0.27 -7.66
C GLU A 177 -14.32 -1.20 -6.50
N HIS A 178 -14.99 -1.02 -5.38
CA HIS A 178 -14.74 -1.86 -4.21
C HIS A 178 -16.01 -2.33 -3.52
N GLU A 179 -15.87 -3.42 -2.77
CA GLU A 179 -16.82 -3.92 -1.80
C GLU A 179 -16.16 -3.84 -0.40
N TYR A 180 -16.89 -3.35 0.59
CA TYR A 180 -16.45 -3.45 1.98
C TYR A 180 -16.76 -4.84 2.52
N VAL A 181 -15.74 -5.48 3.05
CA VAL A 181 -15.82 -6.79 3.69
C VAL A 181 -15.53 -6.60 5.18
N PRO A 182 -16.45 -6.97 6.09
CA PRO A 182 -16.19 -6.91 7.52
C PRO A 182 -14.90 -7.66 7.87
N PHE A 183 -14.04 -7.02 8.65
CA PHE A 183 -12.75 -7.57 9.02
C PHE A 183 -12.77 -8.01 10.48
N ASP A 184 -13.21 -9.24 10.71
CA ASP A 184 -13.24 -9.86 12.04
C ASP A 184 -12.43 -11.16 12.03
N LEU A 185 -11.34 -11.17 12.77
CA LEU A 185 -10.45 -12.32 12.94
C LEU A 185 -10.76 -13.14 14.19
N GLY A 186 -11.90 -12.89 14.86
CA GLY A 186 -12.29 -13.60 16.07
C GLY A 186 -11.26 -13.46 17.21
N GLY A 187 -10.66 -14.56 17.62
CA GLY A 187 -9.62 -14.61 18.66
C GLY A 187 -8.23 -14.11 18.23
N TYR A 188 -8.05 -13.70 16.96
CA TYR A 188 -6.77 -13.32 16.39
C TYR A 188 -6.68 -11.80 16.12
N THR A 189 -5.48 -11.32 15.93
CA THR A 189 -5.18 -9.94 15.53
C THR A 189 -4.11 -9.90 14.45
N LEU A 190 -3.96 -8.76 13.77
CA LEU A 190 -2.86 -8.53 12.85
C LEU A 190 -1.65 -7.97 13.58
N VAL A 191 -0.51 -8.61 13.38
CA VAL A 191 0.80 -8.08 13.80
C VAL A 191 1.63 -7.80 12.55
N ILE A 192 2.12 -6.58 12.45
CA ILE A 192 3.01 -6.15 11.37
C ILE A 192 4.43 -6.15 11.90
N ALA A 193 5.36 -6.78 11.20
CA ALA A 193 6.78 -6.75 11.54
C ALA A 193 7.57 -6.07 10.42
N ASN A 194 8.21 -4.93 10.72
CA ASN A 194 9.11 -4.23 9.82
C ASN A 194 10.52 -4.83 9.93
N CYS A 195 11.07 -5.26 8.82
CA CYS A 195 12.40 -5.83 8.76
C CYS A 195 13.54 -4.80 8.96
N ASN A 196 13.24 -3.50 8.98
CA ASN A 196 14.20 -2.40 9.13
C ASN A 196 15.38 -2.43 8.14
N LYS A 197 15.21 -3.11 7.00
CA LYS A 197 16.22 -3.13 5.95
C LYS A 197 16.37 -1.75 5.33
N PRO A 198 17.59 -1.20 5.20
CA PRO A 198 17.80 0.05 4.46
C PRO A 198 17.36 -0.10 3.00
N HIS A 199 16.49 0.80 2.55
CA HIS A 199 15.95 0.77 1.19
C HIS A 199 16.95 1.36 0.18
N ASN A 200 17.59 0.50 -0.59
CA ASN A 200 18.35 0.87 -1.78
C ASN A 200 17.82 0.03 -2.95
N LEU A 201 17.34 0.65 -4.04
CA LEU A 201 16.93 0.00 -5.29
C LEU A 201 15.53 -0.67 -5.33
N VAL A 202 14.61 -0.38 -4.41
CA VAL A 202 13.24 -0.94 -4.45
C VAL A 202 12.51 -0.54 -5.75
N GLU A 203 12.59 0.72 -6.14
CA GLU A 203 11.89 1.27 -7.31
C GLU A 203 12.32 0.60 -8.63
N SER A 204 13.62 0.38 -8.84
CA SER A 204 14.12 -0.23 -10.06
C SER A 204 13.67 -1.69 -10.20
N LYS A 205 13.69 -2.45 -9.10
CA LYS A 205 13.24 -3.84 -9.07
C LYS A 205 11.71 -3.96 -9.20
N TYR A 206 10.97 -3.03 -8.63
CA TYR A 206 9.52 -2.96 -8.80
C TYR A 206 9.15 -2.75 -10.28
N ASN A 207 9.81 -1.80 -10.95
CA ASN A 207 9.59 -1.54 -12.36
C ASN A 207 10.00 -2.74 -13.25
N GLU A 208 11.06 -3.48 -12.87
CA GLU A 208 11.44 -4.73 -13.54
C GLU A 208 10.31 -5.78 -13.46
N ARG A 209 9.73 -6.01 -12.27
CA ARG A 209 8.61 -6.96 -12.10
C ARG A 209 7.41 -6.57 -12.95
N ARG A 210 7.09 -5.29 -12.99
CA ARG A 210 6.01 -4.78 -13.84
C ARG A 210 6.27 -5.05 -15.32
N SER A 211 7.47 -4.77 -15.82
CA SER A 211 7.85 -5.04 -17.20
C SER A 211 7.74 -6.53 -17.54
N GLU A 212 8.17 -7.42 -16.64
CA GLU A 212 8.06 -8.87 -16.82
C GLU A 212 6.59 -9.34 -16.91
N THR A 213 5.67 -8.72 -16.17
CA THR A 213 4.23 -9.04 -16.29
C THR A 213 3.60 -8.47 -17.57
N GLU A 214 4.05 -7.33 -18.06
CA GLU A 214 3.65 -6.77 -19.34
C GLU A 214 4.12 -7.66 -20.51
N GLU A 215 5.34 -8.20 -20.43
CA GLU A 215 5.86 -9.20 -21.39
C GLU A 215 5.02 -10.49 -21.38
N ALA A 216 4.69 -11.00 -20.18
CA ALA A 216 3.82 -12.17 -20.04
C ALA A 216 2.46 -11.96 -20.69
N LEU A 217 1.84 -10.81 -20.44
CA LEU A 217 0.56 -10.46 -21.03
C LEU A 217 0.66 -10.39 -22.56
N ALA A 218 1.69 -9.77 -23.10
CA ALA A 218 1.91 -9.69 -24.55
C ALA A 218 2.04 -11.08 -25.20
N GLY A 219 2.78 -12.01 -24.57
CA GLY A 219 2.90 -13.39 -25.01
C GLY A 219 1.56 -14.13 -25.00
N LEU A 220 0.78 -14.04 -23.92
CA LEU A 220 -0.52 -14.72 -23.81
C LEU A 220 -1.60 -14.12 -24.73
N LYS A 221 -1.55 -12.83 -25.03
CA LYS A 221 -2.45 -12.16 -25.98
C LYS A 221 -2.34 -12.70 -27.42
N THR A 222 -1.29 -13.39 -27.76
CA THR A 222 -1.15 -14.02 -29.07
C THR A 222 -2.18 -15.14 -29.30
N VAL A 223 -2.69 -15.73 -28.21
CA VAL A 223 -3.63 -16.88 -28.23
C VAL A 223 -4.90 -16.64 -27.41
N LEU A 224 -4.92 -15.64 -26.50
CA LEU A 224 -6.04 -15.31 -25.64
C LEU A 224 -6.58 -13.90 -25.96
N LYS A 225 -7.89 -13.75 -25.84
CA LYS A 225 -8.56 -12.42 -25.90
C LYS A 225 -8.75 -11.90 -24.47
N VAL A 226 -7.71 -11.32 -23.90
CA VAL A 226 -7.68 -10.74 -22.55
C VAL A 226 -7.06 -9.36 -22.59
N ASP A 227 -7.46 -8.47 -21.70
CA ASP A 227 -6.91 -7.12 -21.59
C ASP A 227 -5.78 -7.04 -20.56
N CYS A 228 -5.82 -7.88 -19.53
CA CYS A 228 -4.85 -7.92 -18.43
C CYS A 228 -4.62 -9.36 -17.95
N LEU A 229 -3.53 -9.60 -17.19
CA LEU A 229 -3.18 -10.92 -16.68
C LEU A 229 -4.23 -11.49 -15.72
N ALA A 230 -4.91 -10.64 -14.97
CA ALA A 230 -5.95 -11.06 -14.03
C ALA A 230 -7.19 -11.71 -14.70
N GLU A 231 -7.34 -11.56 -16.02
CA GLU A 231 -8.41 -12.22 -16.79
C GLU A 231 -8.03 -13.62 -17.27
N VAL A 232 -6.77 -14.00 -17.13
CA VAL A 232 -6.29 -15.34 -17.50
C VAL A 232 -6.63 -16.32 -16.39
N SER A 233 -7.38 -17.38 -16.70
CA SER A 233 -7.62 -18.43 -15.69
C SER A 233 -6.39 -19.33 -15.50
N PRO A 234 -6.26 -20.01 -14.33
CA PRO A 234 -5.21 -21.00 -14.12
C PRO A 234 -5.14 -22.05 -15.22
N GLU A 235 -6.30 -22.56 -15.68
CA GLU A 235 -6.35 -23.56 -16.76
C GLU A 235 -5.86 -23.02 -18.09
N GLN A 236 -6.18 -21.77 -18.41
CA GLN A 236 -5.67 -21.10 -19.61
C GLN A 236 -4.16 -20.90 -19.52
N PHE A 237 -3.68 -20.48 -18.35
CA PHE A 237 -2.24 -20.31 -18.10
C PHE A 237 -1.50 -21.63 -18.27
N GLU A 238 -1.92 -22.70 -17.60
CA GLU A 238 -1.29 -24.02 -17.71
C GLU A 238 -1.22 -24.52 -19.17
N LYS A 239 -2.27 -24.24 -19.96
CA LYS A 239 -2.32 -24.61 -21.37
C LYS A 239 -1.35 -23.83 -22.24
N TYR A 240 -1.07 -22.57 -21.93
CA TYR A 240 -0.34 -21.67 -22.84
C TYR A 240 0.99 -21.14 -22.27
N LYS A 241 1.35 -21.48 -21.03
CA LYS A 241 2.60 -21.02 -20.39
C LYS A 241 3.87 -21.35 -21.17
N TYR A 242 3.83 -22.37 -22.03
CA TYR A 242 4.95 -22.73 -22.89
C TYR A 242 5.34 -21.65 -23.92
N LEU A 243 4.47 -20.65 -24.13
CA LEU A 243 4.76 -19.47 -24.97
C LEU A 243 5.65 -18.44 -24.29
N LEU A 244 5.83 -18.57 -22.98
CA LEU A 244 6.59 -17.64 -22.15
C LEU A 244 7.96 -18.23 -21.81
N GLY A 245 8.97 -17.37 -21.69
CA GLY A 245 10.22 -17.76 -21.07
C GLY A 245 10.01 -18.12 -19.59
N GLU A 246 10.83 -19.02 -19.06
CA GLU A 246 10.68 -19.58 -17.70
C GLU A 246 10.43 -18.49 -16.63
N LYS A 247 11.30 -17.47 -16.58
CA LYS A 247 11.19 -16.36 -15.63
C LYS A 247 9.88 -15.59 -15.79
N VAL A 248 9.49 -15.29 -17.02
CA VAL A 248 8.25 -14.56 -17.33
C VAL A 248 7.02 -15.39 -17.01
N ALA A 249 7.08 -16.71 -17.24
CA ALA A 249 6.03 -17.64 -16.84
C ALA A 249 5.84 -17.68 -15.32
N ASP A 250 6.92 -17.68 -14.53
CA ASP A 250 6.85 -17.63 -13.06
C ASP A 250 6.17 -16.34 -12.56
N ARG A 251 6.46 -15.18 -13.20
CA ARG A 251 5.77 -13.92 -12.85
C ARG A 251 4.27 -13.98 -13.15
N ALA A 252 3.92 -14.51 -14.32
CA ALA A 252 2.51 -14.71 -14.71
C ALA A 252 1.79 -15.70 -13.79
N GLU A 253 2.45 -16.81 -13.43
CA GLU A 253 1.93 -17.80 -12.49
C GLU A 253 1.56 -17.14 -11.17
N HIS A 254 2.49 -16.36 -10.58
CA HIS A 254 2.19 -15.64 -9.35
C HIS A 254 0.92 -14.79 -9.48
N VAL A 255 0.86 -13.92 -10.49
CA VAL A 255 -0.27 -12.99 -10.67
C VAL A 255 -1.60 -13.73 -10.81
N ILE A 256 -1.65 -14.75 -11.67
CA ILE A 256 -2.87 -15.49 -11.98
C ILE A 256 -3.39 -16.26 -10.75
N TYR A 257 -2.50 -16.96 -10.07
CA TYR A 257 -2.87 -17.73 -8.88
C TYR A 257 -3.11 -16.83 -7.66
N GLU A 258 -2.43 -15.67 -7.56
CA GLU A 258 -2.71 -14.71 -6.48
C GLU A 258 -4.11 -14.08 -6.64
N CYS A 259 -4.55 -13.82 -7.87
CA CYS A 259 -5.93 -13.38 -8.12
C CYS A 259 -6.97 -14.42 -7.66
N ALA A 260 -6.68 -15.71 -7.80
CA ALA A 260 -7.53 -16.78 -7.28
C ALA A 260 -7.53 -16.79 -5.74
N ARG A 261 -6.33 -16.73 -5.12
CA ARG A 261 -6.19 -16.67 -3.65
C ARG A 261 -6.92 -15.49 -3.02
N VAL A 262 -6.95 -14.32 -3.68
CA VAL A 262 -7.72 -13.16 -3.18
C VAL A 262 -9.21 -13.48 -3.04
N ASN A 263 -9.81 -14.12 -4.05
CA ASN A 263 -11.23 -14.49 -3.99
C ASN A 263 -11.49 -15.48 -2.86
N GLU A 264 -10.66 -16.52 -2.72
CA GLU A 264 -10.76 -17.52 -1.66
C GLU A 264 -10.56 -16.90 -0.27
N ALA A 265 -9.63 -15.95 -0.13
CA ALA A 265 -9.40 -15.24 1.13
C ALA A 265 -10.59 -14.37 1.55
N VAL A 266 -11.25 -13.71 0.59
CA VAL A 266 -12.48 -12.94 0.84
C VAL A 266 -13.61 -13.87 1.28
N ASP A 267 -13.75 -15.03 0.64
CA ASP A 267 -14.76 -16.03 1.01
C ASP A 267 -14.49 -16.61 2.40
N ALA A 268 -13.22 -16.88 2.74
CA ALA A 268 -12.82 -17.32 4.06
C ALA A 268 -13.12 -16.26 5.13
N MET A 269 -12.81 -14.99 4.85
CA MET A 269 -13.11 -13.87 5.74
C MET A 269 -14.61 -13.72 5.98
N LYS A 270 -15.44 -13.76 4.94
CA LYS A 270 -16.92 -13.69 5.05
C LYS A 270 -17.52 -14.84 5.87
N LYS A 271 -16.84 -15.98 5.92
CA LYS A 271 -17.24 -17.17 6.71
C LYS A 271 -16.65 -17.19 8.13
N GLY A 272 -15.75 -16.26 8.46
CA GLY A 272 -15.00 -16.27 9.72
C GLY A 272 -13.96 -17.40 9.80
N ASP A 273 -13.52 -17.94 8.65
CA ASP A 273 -12.53 -19.01 8.57
C ASP A 273 -11.12 -18.45 8.54
N THR A 274 -10.64 -18.06 9.73
CA THR A 274 -9.31 -17.47 9.92
C THR A 274 -8.18 -18.47 9.62
N GLU A 275 -8.40 -19.77 9.78
CA GLU A 275 -7.40 -20.79 9.48
C GLU A 275 -7.15 -20.90 7.96
N THR A 276 -8.21 -20.94 7.16
CA THR A 276 -8.09 -20.91 5.70
C THR A 276 -7.42 -19.62 5.22
N LEU A 277 -7.81 -18.48 5.78
CA LEU A 277 -7.14 -17.20 5.48
C LEU A 277 -5.63 -17.27 5.77
N GLY A 278 -5.24 -17.83 6.93
CA GLY A 278 -3.84 -17.99 7.31
C GLY A 278 -3.05 -18.87 6.32
N LYS A 279 -3.63 -19.99 5.87
CA LYS A 279 -3.00 -20.85 4.85
C LYS A 279 -2.78 -20.09 3.54
N LEU A 280 -3.78 -19.34 3.08
CA LEU A 280 -3.68 -18.54 1.86
C LEU A 280 -2.59 -17.46 1.97
N LEU A 281 -2.40 -16.85 3.15
CA LEU A 281 -1.28 -15.94 3.39
C LEU A 281 0.07 -16.65 3.23
N ASN A 282 0.22 -17.86 3.79
CA ASN A 282 1.45 -18.64 3.69
C ASN A 282 1.75 -19.04 2.23
N GLU A 283 0.74 -19.47 1.47
CA GLU A 283 0.87 -19.79 0.05
C GLU A 283 1.23 -18.56 -0.79
N SER A 284 0.62 -17.41 -0.49
CA SER A 284 0.97 -16.13 -1.12
C SER A 284 2.44 -15.78 -0.88
N HIS A 285 2.93 -15.93 0.38
CA HIS A 285 4.34 -15.69 0.69
C HIS A 285 5.27 -16.62 -0.10
N ALA A 286 4.95 -17.90 -0.15
CA ALA A 286 5.73 -18.87 -0.91
C ALA A 286 5.78 -18.53 -2.42
N SER A 287 4.66 -18.07 -2.98
CA SER A 287 4.60 -17.61 -4.38
C SER A 287 5.43 -16.33 -4.60
N LEU A 288 5.32 -15.35 -3.70
CA LEU A 288 6.12 -14.12 -3.74
C LEU A 288 7.63 -14.39 -3.63
N LYS A 289 8.02 -15.39 -2.83
CA LYS A 289 9.40 -15.82 -2.66
C LYS A 289 9.92 -16.56 -3.89
N ASN A 290 9.22 -17.61 -4.33
CA ASN A 290 9.76 -18.58 -5.28
C ASN A 290 9.43 -18.26 -6.73
N LYS A 291 8.30 -17.55 -6.99
CA LYS A 291 7.81 -17.22 -8.34
C LYS A 291 8.00 -15.76 -8.69
N TYR A 292 7.77 -14.86 -7.73
CA TYR A 292 7.87 -13.43 -7.97
C TYR A 292 9.22 -12.83 -7.57
N GLU A 293 9.93 -13.47 -6.65
CA GLU A 293 11.28 -13.13 -6.17
C GLU A 293 11.39 -11.68 -5.63
N VAL A 294 10.46 -11.32 -4.75
CA VAL A 294 10.40 -9.97 -4.15
C VAL A 294 10.62 -9.94 -2.64
N THR A 295 10.78 -11.09 -1.99
CA THR A 295 10.86 -11.16 -0.53
C THR A 295 12.27 -10.85 0.00
N GLY A 296 13.26 -11.67 -0.35
CA GLY A 296 14.62 -11.59 0.18
C GLY A 296 14.74 -12.13 1.62
N LYS A 297 16.00 -12.30 2.06
CA LYS A 297 16.32 -13.01 3.31
C LYS A 297 15.66 -12.43 4.56
N GLU A 298 15.47 -11.12 4.62
CA GLU A 298 14.90 -10.43 5.77
C GLU A 298 13.39 -10.74 5.93
N LEU A 299 12.64 -10.61 4.84
CA LEU A 299 11.20 -10.89 4.86
C LEU A 299 10.92 -12.38 4.96
N ASP A 300 11.74 -13.23 4.33
CA ASP A 300 11.65 -14.68 4.48
C ASP A 300 11.89 -15.09 5.94
N CYS A 301 12.94 -14.53 6.59
CA CYS A 301 13.21 -14.81 7.98
C CYS A 301 12.04 -14.43 8.90
N LEU A 302 11.43 -13.25 8.69
CA LEU A 302 10.27 -12.82 9.47
C LEU A 302 9.06 -13.73 9.23
N ALA A 303 8.67 -13.94 7.98
CA ALA A 303 7.47 -14.70 7.65
C ALA A 303 7.58 -16.17 8.03
N GLU A 304 8.68 -16.86 7.69
CA GLU A 304 8.86 -18.28 7.99
C GLU A 304 9.03 -18.53 9.49
N THR A 305 9.66 -17.59 10.23
CA THR A 305 9.71 -17.67 11.69
C THR A 305 8.33 -17.48 12.30
N ALA A 306 7.56 -16.50 11.82
CA ALA A 306 6.19 -16.27 12.25
C ALA A 306 5.30 -17.50 12.01
N GLN A 307 5.38 -18.11 10.83
CA GLN A 307 4.63 -19.32 10.46
C GLN A 307 4.98 -20.52 11.36
N SER A 308 6.19 -20.54 11.95
CA SER A 308 6.61 -21.60 12.86
C SER A 308 6.12 -21.42 14.32
N PHE A 309 5.53 -20.27 14.64
CA PHE A 309 5.02 -19.96 15.97
C PHE A 309 3.62 -20.55 16.17
N PRO A 310 3.36 -21.37 17.23
CA PRO A 310 2.08 -22.08 17.39
C PRO A 310 0.84 -21.18 17.48
N GLY A 311 1.00 -19.93 17.89
CA GLY A 311 -0.08 -18.92 17.95
C GLY A 311 -0.28 -18.12 16.67
N CYS A 312 0.43 -18.43 15.59
CA CYS A 312 0.31 -17.76 14.30
C CYS A 312 -0.33 -18.68 13.25
N VAL A 313 -1.44 -18.29 12.67
CA VAL A 313 -2.13 -19.10 11.64
C VAL A 313 -1.63 -18.80 10.23
N GLY A 314 -1.01 -17.66 10.01
CA GLY A 314 -0.42 -17.30 8.72
C GLY A 314 0.38 -16.02 8.75
N SER A 315 1.38 -15.94 7.87
CA SER A 315 2.27 -14.78 7.73
C SER A 315 2.80 -14.64 6.31
N ARG A 316 2.90 -13.40 5.82
CA ARG A 316 3.44 -13.07 4.51
C ARG A 316 4.04 -11.65 4.47
N MET A 317 4.90 -11.40 3.50
CA MET A 317 5.30 -10.02 3.22
C MET A 317 4.10 -9.19 2.74
N THR A 318 4.11 -7.89 2.98
CA THR A 318 3.11 -6.95 2.48
C THR A 318 3.78 -5.73 1.84
N GLY A 319 3.18 -5.21 0.76
CA GLY A 319 3.71 -4.10 -0.03
C GLY A 319 4.61 -4.54 -1.20
N ALA A 320 5.52 -3.67 -1.63
CA ALA A 320 6.37 -3.91 -2.79
C ALA A 320 7.43 -5.01 -2.61
N GLY A 321 7.73 -5.40 -1.39
CA GLY A 321 8.83 -6.32 -1.08
C GLY A 321 10.21 -5.64 -1.13
N PHE A 322 11.25 -6.44 -1.32
CA PHE A 322 12.67 -6.04 -1.30
C PHE A 322 13.14 -5.44 0.03
N GLY A 323 12.33 -5.48 1.05
CA GLY A 323 12.36 -4.92 2.38
C GLY A 323 10.94 -4.54 2.82
N GLY A 324 10.80 -3.75 3.90
CA GLY A 324 9.49 -3.37 4.45
C GLY A 324 8.96 -4.38 5.45
N CYS A 325 7.67 -4.74 5.35
CA CYS A 325 6.97 -5.46 6.41
C CYS A 325 6.47 -6.85 5.99
N THR A 326 6.26 -7.67 7.03
CA THR A 326 5.35 -8.81 6.98
C THR A 326 4.08 -8.49 7.75
N VAL A 327 2.99 -9.17 7.39
CA VAL A 327 1.72 -9.19 8.15
C VAL A 327 1.45 -10.61 8.60
N SER A 328 1.12 -10.77 9.88
CA SER A 328 0.86 -12.06 10.52
C SER A 328 -0.48 -12.04 11.24
N ILE A 329 -1.21 -13.15 11.19
CA ILE A 329 -2.45 -13.37 11.96
C ILE A 329 -2.08 -14.16 13.21
N VAL A 330 -2.18 -13.53 14.37
CA VAL A 330 -1.67 -14.04 15.64
C VAL A 330 -2.77 -14.08 16.71
N ASP A 331 -2.80 -15.12 17.53
CA ASP A 331 -3.69 -15.19 18.71
C ASP A 331 -3.48 -13.95 19.60
N LYS A 332 -4.58 -13.26 19.93
CA LYS A 332 -4.55 -12.04 20.73
C LYS A 332 -3.83 -12.18 22.07
N ASN A 333 -3.89 -13.38 22.66
CA ASN A 333 -3.25 -13.66 23.95
C ASN A 333 -1.76 -13.99 23.80
N ALA A 334 -1.27 -14.26 22.59
CA ALA A 334 0.08 -14.70 22.34
C ALA A 334 0.97 -13.61 21.67
N VAL A 335 0.45 -12.39 21.44
CA VAL A 335 1.15 -11.34 20.68
C VAL A 335 2.53 -11.04 21.25
N LYS A 336 2.66 -10.87 22.57
CA LYS A 336 3.96 -10.55 23.21
C LYS A 336 4.98 -11.68 23.06
N ASP A 337 4.52 -12.93 23.21
CA ASP A 337 5.37 -14.10 23.05
C ASP A 337 5.77 -14.28 21.57
N PHE A 338 4.86 -14.00 20.66
CA PHE A 338 5.12 -13.95 19.21
C PHE A 338 6.18 -12.91 18.87
N GLU A 339 6.02 -11.66 19.31
CA GLU A 339 6.98 -10.58 19.04
C GLU A 339 8.37 -10.92 19.58
N LYS A 340 8.45 -11.49 20.77
CA LYS A 340 9.70 -11.95 21.35
C LYS A 340 10.32 -13.06 20.55
N PHE A 341 9.56 -14.12 20.24
CA PHE A 341 10.05 -15.30 19.51
C PHE A 341 10.57 -14.93 18.11
N VAL A 342 9.77 -14.16 17.36
CA VAL A 342 10.13 -13.75 16.00
C VAL A 342 11.29 -12.75 16.03
N GLY A 343 11.25 -11.78 16.95
CA GLY A 343 12.27 -10.75 17.08
C GLY A 343 13.65 -11.32 17.44
N GLU A 344 13.75 -12.19 18.45
CA GLU A 344 15.00 -12.82 18.84
C GLU A 344 15.61 -13.66 17.72
N LYS A 345 14.77 -14.45 17.03
CA LYS A 345 15.25 -15.28 15.92
C LYS A 345 15.67 -14.45 14.71
N TYR A 346 14.92 -13.39 14.41
CA TYR A 346 15.25 -12.45 13.35
C TYR A 346 16.58 -11.75 13.62
N GLU A 347 16.75 -11.13 14.80
CA GLU A 347 17.98 -10.41 15.16
C GLU A 347 19.20 -11.33 15.15
N LYS A 348 19.06 -12.56 15.67
CA LYS A 348 20.11 -13.57 15.61
C LYS A 348 20.52 -13.95 14.19
N THR A 349 19.56 -13.99 13.26
CA THR A 349 19.80 -14.45 11.87
C THR A 349 20.26 -13.32 10.97
N ILE A 350 19.69 -12.13 11.13
CA ILE A 350 19.88 -10.97 10.24
C ILE A 350 20.95 -10.01 10.77
N GLY A 351 21.09 -9.90 12.10
CA GLY A 351 22.13 -9.10 12.77
C GLY A 351 21.65 -7.71 13.24
N TYR A 352 20.36 -7.40 13.10
CA TYR A 352 19.73 -6.19 13.64
C TYR A 352 18.24 -6.46 13.92
N PRO A 353 17.60 -5.70 14.85
CA PRO A 353 16.27 -5.98 15.29
C PRO A 353 15.19 -5.60 14.25
N ALA A 354 14.07 -6.32 14.27
CA ALA A 354 12.82 -5.92 13.63
C ALA A 354 12.01 -4.98 14.55
N THR A 355 11.05 -4.25 13.97
CA THR A 355 10.08 -3.45 14.73
C THR A 355 8.69 -4.01 14.53
N PHE A 356 7.92 -4.17 15.62
CA PHE A 356 6.57 -4.73 15.57
C PHE A 356 5.52 -3.66 15.83
N TYR A 357 4.36 -3.82 15.19
CA TYR A 357 3.20 -2.97 15.33
C TYR A 357 1.95 -3.85 15.40
N GLU A 358 1.15 -3.68 16.46
CA GLU A 358 -0.21 -4.20 16.45
C GLU A 358 -1.07 -3.34 15.51
N ALA A 359 -1.67 -3.97 14.53
CA ALA A 359 -2.44 -3.27 13.50
C ALA A 359 -3.93 -3.25 13.86
N SER A 360 -4.52 -2.07 13.90
CA SER A 360 -5.96 -1.90 13.91
C SER A 360 -6.45 -1.25 12.63
N ILE A 361 -7.63 -1.69 12.18
CA ILE A 361 -8.24 -1.19 10.94
C ILE A 361 -8.99 0.11 11.25
N GLY A 362 -8.69 1.14 10.49
CA GLY A 362 -9.20 2.48 10.66
C GLY A 362 -9.94 3.03 9.43
N ASP A 363 -10.42 4.26 9.57
CA ASP A 363 -11.01 4.99 8.47
C ASP A 363 -9.95 5.60 7.55
N GLY A 364 -10.24 5.73 6.26
CA GLY A 364 -9.46 6.47 5.29
C GLY A 364 -9.46 7.98 5.55
N ILE A 365 -9.89 8.77 4.55
CA ILE A 365 -9.99 10.24 4.71
C ILE A 365 -11.00 10.60 5.79
N THR A 366 -10.54 11.43 6.76
CA THR A 366 -11.42 12.12 7.71
C THR A 366 -11.10 13.61 7.73
N ILE A 367 -12.12 14.44 7.95
CA ILE A 367 -12.02 15.91 7.95
C ILE A 367 -12.74 16.44 9.16
N GLU A 368 -12.07 17.29 9.91
CA GLU A 368 -12.57 17.95 11.11
C GLU A 368 -12.28 19.46 11.00
N LYS A 369 -13.28 20.29 11.25
CA LYS A 369 -13.10 21.75 11.40
C LYS A 369 -12.69 22.01 12.86
N ILE A 370 -11.59 22.74 13.09
CA ILE A 370 -10.99 22.96 14.39
C ILE A 370 -10.92 24.43 14.79
#